data_a53c8a571f9be24d544aa7c46b6e859b
#
_entry.id   a53c8a571f9be24d544aa7c46b6e859b
#
_cell.length_a   1.000
_cell.length_b   1.000
_cell.length_c   1.000
_cell.angle_alpha   90.00
_cell.angle_beta   90.00
_cell.angle_gamma   90.00
#
_symmetry.space_group_name_H-M   'P 1'
#
loop_
_entity.id
_entity.type
_entity.pdbx_description
1 polymer ?
#
loop_
_entity_poly.entity_id
_entity_poly.type
_entity_poly.pdbx_seq_one_letter_code
_entity_poly.pdbx_strand_id
1 'polypeptide(L)'
;MFGFRKAFTVLALGGMVLWGGSSPAGSDAAGRFRVAQAPAPAAAQPAPTSATPIGAVATLQGGASVTRSSATNALKVKDAIFKGDVLQTAVNGTLGITFDDATTFSLRPNSRIAVDDFVYQERGTNNIAAFDVARGTIAFVASAVAKTGDMKIVTPTATIGIRGTTGVIEVPAAGAAGAVTQSIIKLYPDADGRVGRIELFGRDGRPLGALTRAVTGFAVRAAPGGGFAAVVVPISASESDRDFAFVRLAYAAQRLGRQLILQRQNRQNLLRQNGPTPAPLAPPGQRQRLNLLPPGPSIGPTLLQPQPTLPATLPPNTPTLQQGPDTVPPLGPPNLSPPSQPLPGGVPGPTVPSLPRLPLPR
;
A
#
# COMPACT_ATOMS: atom_id res chain seq x y z
N MET A 1 11.14 -11.58 -52.17
CA MET A 1 12.32 -12.43 -52.23
C MET A 1 12.81 -12.71 -50.83
N PHE A 2 12.76 -14.01 -50.43
CA PHE A 2 13.31 -14.65 -49.22
C PHE A 2 12.84 -14.06 -47.84
N GLY A 3 12.14 -14.69 -46.94
CA GLY A 3 11.85 -16.12 -46.70
C GLY A 3 12.76 -16.73 -45.63
N PHE A 4 12.38 -16.72 -44.32
CA PHE A 4 12.90 -17.73 -43.39
C PHE A 4 11.89 -17.96 -42.22
N ARG A 5 11.11 -19.04 -42.35
CA ARG A 5 10.42 -19.71 -41.27
C ARG A 5 11.40 -20.73 -40.66
N LYS A 6 11.54 -20.79 -39.36
CA LYS A 6 12.10 -21.95 -38.65
C LYS A 6 11.06 -22.52 -37.70
N ALA A 7 10.48 -23.62 -38.11
CA ALA A 7 9.73 -24.54 -37.25
C ALA A 7 10.73 -25.49 -36.58
N PHE A 8 10.57 -25.71 -35.26
CA PHE A 8 11.23 -26.81 -34.56
C PHE A 8 10.18 -27.83 -34.15
N THR A 9 10.26 -28.99 -34.84
CA THR A 9 9.55 -30.23 -34.52
C THR A 9 10.46 -31.02 -33.58
N VAL A 10 9.97 -31.44 -32.41
CA VAL A 10 10.63 -32.41 -31.54
C VAL A 10 9.88 -33.72 -31.64
N LEU A 11 10.56 -34.71 -32.14
CA LEU A 11 10.13 -36.10 -32.33
C LEU A 11 10.40 -36.87 -31.03
N ALA A 12 9.38 -37.55 -30.47
CA ALA A 12 9.51 -38.52 -29.40
C ALA A 12 9.77 -39.92 -30.01
N LEU A 13 10.79 -40.59 -29.55
CA LEU A 13 10.99 -42.02 -29.82
C LEU A 13 11.02 -42.78 -28.48
N GLY A 14 10.12 -43.74 -28.38
CA GLY A 14 10.04 -44.69 -27.29
C GLY A 14 11.13 -45.78 -27.40
N GLY A 15 11.50 -46.32 -26.26
CA GLY A 15 12.40 -47.46 -26.14
C GLY A 15 11.98 -48.34 -24.92
N MET A 16 11.20 -49.36 -25.20
CA MET A 16 10.79 -50.39 -24.27
C MET A 16 11.83 -51.51 -24.33
N VAL A 17 12.56 -51.77 -23.24
CA VAL A 17 13.42 -52.97 -23.10
C VAL A 17 12.92 -53.79 -21.93
N LEU A 18 12.34 -54.95 -22.26
CA LEU A 18 12.05 -56.05 -21.33
C LEU A 18 13.34 -56.90 -21.24
N TRP A 19 13.83 -57.14 -20.04
CA TRP A 19 14.74 -58.27 -19.81
C TRP A 19 14.39 -58.92 -18.50
N GLY A 20 13.92 -60.14 -18.62
CA GLY A 20 13.73 -61.09 -17.51
C GLY A 20 15.05 -61.73 -17.17
N GLY A 21 15.23 -62.04 -15.89
CA GLY A 21 16.38 -62.78 -15.37
C GLY A 21 16.09 -63.36 -14.02
N SER A 22 16.08 -64.66 -13.97
CA SER A 22 15.72 -65.55 -12.87
C SER A 22 16.62 -65.40 -11.65
N SER A 23 16.05 -65.65 -10.48
CA SER A 23 16.73 -65.81 -9.18
C SER A 23 17.65 -67.05 -9.11
N PRO A 24 18.61 -67.03 -8.19
CA PRO A 24 18.62 -68.15 -7.21
C PRO A 24 18.64 -67.65 -5.75
N ALA A 25 18.05 -68.50 -4.93
CA ALA A 25 18.04 -68.43 -3.49
C ALA A 25 19.44 -68.63 -2.91
N GLY A 26 19.87 -67.76 -2.04
CA GLY A 26 21.04 -67.87 -1.19
C GLY A 26 20.73 -67.28 0.19
N SER A 27 20.54 -68.21 1.13
CA SER A 27 20.38 -67.88 2.53
C SER A 27 21.76 -67.57 3.13
N ASP A 28 21.94 -66.32 3.59
CA ASP A 28 22.96 -65.97 4.58
C ASP A 28 22.41 -65.00 5.59
N ALA A 29 22.19 -65.54 6.79
CA ALA A 29 21.85 -64.79 7.98
C ALA A 29 23.09 -64.12 8.55
N ALA A 30 23.34 -62.86 8.15
CA ALA A 30 24.26 -61.97 8.82
C ALA A 30 23.49 -60.71 9.28
N GLY A 31 23.22 -60.64 10.57
CA GLY A 31 22.57 -59.51 11.22
C GLY A 31 23.34 -58.23 10.99
N ARG A 32 22.90 -57.47 9.99
CA ARG A 32 23.36 -56.09 9.78
C ARG A 32 22.52 -55.17 10.65
N PHE A 33 23.09 -54.76 11.77
CA PHE A 33 22.55 -53.62 12.52
C PHE A 33 22.47 -52.43 11.60
N ARG A 34 21.28 -52.08 11.12
CA ARG A 34 21.02 -50.80 10.52
C ARG A 34 21.12 -49.75 11.63
N VAL A 35 22.22 -49.07 11.73
CA VAL A 35 22.30 -47.81 12.46
C VAL A 35 21.31 -46.86 11.79
N ALA A 36 20.20 -46.57 12.47
CA ALA A 36 19.26 -45.56 12.03
C ALA A 36 20.03 -44.22 12.00
N GLN A 37 20.32 -43.75 10.79
CA GLN A 37 20.90 -42.45 10.58
C GLN A 37 19.85 -41.41 11.02
N ALA A 38 20.15 -40.68 12.10
CA ALA A 38 19.30 -39.60 12.56
C ALA A 38 19.06 -38.62 11.39
N PRO A 39 17.83 -38.14 11.16
CA PRO A 39 17.57 -37.15 10.13
C PRO A 39 18.47 -35.94 10.37
N ALA A 40 19.23 -35.56 9.36
CA ALA A 40 20.02 -34.34 9.38
C ALA A 40 19.11 -33.16 9.80
N PRO A 41 19.57 -32.25 10.68
CA PRO A 41 18.78 -31.10 11.05
C PRO A 41 18.41 -30.39 9.77
N ALA A 42 17.10 -30.21 9.53
CA ALA A 42 16.58 -29.43 8.40
C ALA A 42 17.28 -28.06 8.42
N ALA A 43 17.97 -27.73 7.35
CA ALA A 43 18.60 -26.45 7.19
C ALA A 43 17.55 -25.38 7.50
N ALA A 44 17.80 -24.56 8.52
CA ALA A 44 16.91 -23.48 8.93
C ALA A 44 16.70 -22.61 7.69
N GLN A 45 15.47 -22.61 7.17
CA GLN A 45 15.09 -21.67 6.11
C GLN A 45 15.40 -20.27 6.64
N PRO A 46 16.09 -19.42 5.86
CA PRO A 46 16.33 -18.04 6.28
C PRO A 46 14.97 -17.43 6.61
N ALA A 47 14.86 -16.91 7.84
CA ALA A 47 13.65 -16.21 8.28
C ALA A 47 13.34 -15.13 7.23
N PRO A 48 12.08 -14.99 6.78
CA PRO A 48 11.74 -13.98 5.81
C PRO A 48 12.22 -12.63 6.35
N THR A 49 13.10 -11.97 5.61
CA THR A 49 13.56 -10.61 5.93
C THR A 49 12.31 -9.77 6.10
N SER A 50 12.03 -9.35 7.32
CA SER A 50 10.82 -8.59 7.64
C SER A 50 10.90 -7.25 6.91
N ALA A 51 10.29 -7.17 5.73
CA ALA A 51 10.23 -5.94 4.98
C ALA A 51 9.59 -4.85 5.86
N THR A 52 10.23 -3.69 5.95
CA THR A 52 9.71 -2.56 6.73
C THR A 52 8.55 -1.93 5.96
N PRO A 53 7.37 -1.78 6.58
CA PRO A 53 6.27 -1.06 5.95
C PRO A 53 6.63 0.40 5.78
N ILE A 54 6.27 0.96 4.63
CA ILE A 54 6.54 2.34 4.22
C ILE A 54 5.28 3.21 4.15
N GLY A 55 4.13 2.63 4.41
CA GLY A 55 2.84 3.31 4.38
C GLY A 55 1.71 2.43 4.86
N ALA A 56 0.48 2.91 4.72
CA ALA A 56 -0.73 2.19 5.08
C ALA A 56 -1.92 2.56 4.20
N VAL A 57 -2.85 1.62 4.04
CA VAL A 57 -4.17 1.88 3.45
C VAL A 57 -4.97 2.72 4.45
N ALA A 58 -5.24 3.97 4.09
CA ALA A 58 -5.99 4.92 4.92
C ALA A 58 -7.49 4.82 4.71
N THR A 59 -7.92 4.68 3.45
CA THR A 59 -9.33 4.55 3.08
C THR A 59 -9.49 3.52 1.98
N LEU A 60 -10.62 2.81 1.99
CA LEU A 60 -11.00 1.87 0.95
C LEU A 60 -12.51 1.83 0.83
N GLN A 61 -13.03 1.95 -0.39
CA GLN A 61 -14.42 1.67 -0.74
C GLN A 61 -14.42 0.74 -1.95
N GLY A 62 -15.32 -0.22 -1.98
CA GLY A 62 -15.34 -1.27 -3.00
C GLY A 62 -14.11 -2.17 -2.94
N GLY A 63 -13.66 -2.67 -4.09
CA GLY A 63 -12.56 -3.63 -4.18
C GLY A 63 -11.22 -2.98 -4.53
N ALA A 64 -10.15 -3.40 -3.86
CA ALA A 64 -8.78 -3.14 -4.26
C ALA A 64 -7.90 -4.33 -3.90
N SER A 65 -6.79 -4.48 -4.62
CA SER A 65 -5.82 -5.55 -4.41
C SER A 65 -4.39 -5.04 -4.42
N VAL A 66 -3.52 -5.78 -3.78
CA VAL A 66 -2.06 -5.61 -3.84
C VAL A 66 -1.44 -6.87 -4.42
N THR A 67 -0.54 -6.69 -5.38
CA THR A 67 0.36 -7.75 -5.85
C THR A 67 1.74 -7.52 -5.24
N ARG A 68 2.22 -8.52 -4.49
CA ARG A 68 3.52 -8.53 -3.82
C ARG A 68 4.21 -9.85 -4.08
N SER A 69 5.45 -9.83 -4.58
CA SER A 69 6.21 -11.06 -4.88
C SER A 69 5.38 -12.09 -5.65
N SER A 70 4.65 -11.64 -6.70
CA SER A 70 3.77 -12.45 -7.56
C SER A 70 2.46 -12.96 -6.93
N ALA A 71 2.22 -12.74 -5.63
CA ALA A 71 0.96 -13.05 -4.97
C ALA A 71 0.04 -11.83 -4.97
N THR A 72 -1.24 -12.03 -5.33
CA THR A 72 -2.26 -10.98 -5.31
C THR A 72 -3.23 -11.22 -4.17
N ASN A 73 -3.37 -10.23 -3.30
CA ASN A 73 -4.23 -10.26 -2.13
C ASN A 73 -5.20 -9.08 -2.13
N ALA A 74 -6.41 -9.29 -1.62
CA ALA A 74 -7.35 -8.21 -1.39
C ALA A 74 -6.85 -7.28 -0.29
N LEU A 75 -6.96 -5.98 -0.50
CA LEU A 75 -6.61 -4.95 0.48
C LEU A 75 -7.76 -4.66 1.44
N LYS A 76 -7.38 -4.27 2.65
CA LYS A 76 -8.27 -3.76 3.70
C LYS A 76 -7.71 -2.45 4.26
N VAL A 77 -8.57 -1.65 4.89
CA VAL A 77 -8.13 -0.46 5.64
C VAL A 77 -7.16 -0.89 6.75
N LYS A 78 -6.10 -0.12 6.95
CA LYS A 78 -4.96 -0.36 7.85
C LYS A 78 -3.92 -1.35 7.35
N ASP A 79 -4.11 -2.01 6.21
CA ASP A 79 -3.08 -2.87 5.63
C ASP A 79 -1.80 -2.08 5.37
N ALA A 80 -0.66 -2.71 5.67
CA ALA A 80 0.64 -2.12 5.46
C ALA A 80 1.04 -2.19 3.98
N ILE A 81 1.65 -1.11 3.50
CA ILE A 81 2.20 -0.98 2.14
C ILE A 81 3.71 -1.09 2.23
N PHE A 82 4.32 -1.76 1.25
CA PHE A 82 5.75 -2.02 1.17
C PHE A 82 6.32 -1.58 -0.17
N LYS A 83 7.63 -1.39 -0.20
CA LYS A 83 8.36 -1.19 -1.47
C LYS A 83 8.14 -2.41 -2.39
N GLY A 84 7.91 -2.16 -3.67
CA GLY A 84 7.63 -3.18 -4.68
C GLY A 84 6.15 -3.60 -4.76
N ASP A 85 5.27 -3.05 -3.92
CA ASP A 85 3.84 -3.34 -4.02
C ASP A 85 3.24 -2.73 -5.29
N VAL A 86 2.41 -3.51 -5.97
CA VAL A 86 1.57 -3.03 -7.07
C VAL A 86 0.12 -3.03 -6.62
N LEU A 87 -0.48 -1.84 -6.56
CA LEU A 87 -1.81 -1.59 -6.05
C LEU A 87 -2.78 -1.38 -7.21
N GLN A 88 -3.94 -2.01 -7.15
CA GLN A 88 -4.95 -1.91 -8.19
C GLN A 88 -6.34 -1.80 -7.57
N THR A 89 -7.13 -0.85 -8.07
CA THR A 89 -8.55 -0.71 -7.73
C THR A 89 -9.44 -1.45 -8.73
N ALA A 90 -10.51 -2.04 -8.24
CA ALA A 90 -11.56 -2.66 -9.07
C ALA A 90 -12.42 -1.59 -9.75
N VAL A 91 -13.35 -2.03 -10.60
CA VAL A 91 -14.30 -1.15 -11.34
C VAL A 91 -15.18 -0.31 -10.42
N ASN A 92 -15.42 -0.74 -9.20
CA ASN A 92 -16.17 -0.03 -8.15
C ASN A 92 -15.27 0.40 -6.98
N GLY A 93 -13.95 0.29 -7.13
CA GLY A 93 -12.99 0.49 -6.06
C GLY A 93 -12.44 1.91 -6.01
N THR A 94 -12.31 2.47 -4.81
CA THR A 94 -11.50 3.66 -4.54
C THR A 94 -10.56 3.36 -3.38
N LEU A 95 -9.33 3.83 -3.46
CA LEU A 95 -8.27 3.50 -2.49
C LEU A 95 -7.50 4.75 -2.11
N GLY A 96 -7.38 5.02 -0.81
CA GLY A 96 -6.50 6.06 -0.27
C GLY A 96 -5.34 5.45 0.49
N ILE A 97 -4.11 5.82 0.12
CA ILE A 97 -2.87 5.31 0.68
C ILE A 97 -2.07 6.49 1.22
N THR A 98 -1.54 6.36 2.43
CA THR A 98 -0.63 7.36 3.01
C THR A 98 0.70 6.72 3.34
N PHE A 99 1.78 7.35 2.92
CA PHE A 99 3.16 6.94 3.17
C PHE A 99 3.71 7.58 4.44
N ASP A 100 4.83 7.07 4.93
CA ASP A 100 5.44 7.48 6.20
C ASP A 100 5.89 8.96 6.20
N ASP A 101 6.17 9.54 5.02
CA ASP A 101 6.44 10.97 4.83
C ASP A 101 5.17 11.84 4.76
N ALA A 102 3.99 11.24 4.93
CA ALA A 102 2.66 11.80 4.74
C ALA A 102 2.28 12.09 3.27
N THR A 103 3.09 11.72 2.28
CA THR A 103 2.64 11.70 0.88
C THR A 103 1.44 10.77 0.76
N THR A 104 0.42 11.20 0.05
CA THR A 104 -0.84 10.46 -0.04
C THR A 104 -1.32 10.37 -1.47
N PHE A 105 -1.76 9.19 -1.85
CA PHE A 105 -2.44 8.95 -3.12
C PHE A 105 -3.89 8.56 -2.86
N SER A 106 -4.79 9.09 -3.70
CA SER A 106 -6.17 8.62 -3.82
C SER A 106 -6.38 8.11 -5.23
N LEU A 107 -6.86 6.89 -5.36
CA LEU A 107 -7.06 6.18 -6.62
C LEU A 107 -8.54 6.06 -6.90
N ARG A 108 -8.98 6.43 -8.11
CA ARG A 108 -10.32 6.14 -8.64
C ARG A 108 -10.43 4.70 -9.14
N PRO A 109 -11.63 4.23 -9.51
CA PRO A 109 -11.81 2.91 -10.12
C PRO A 109 -10.86 2.64 -11.30
N ASN A 110 -10.48 1.36 -11.48
CA ASN A 110 -9.63 0.87 -12.56
C ASN A 110 -8.22 1.49 -12.61
N SER A 111 -7.74 2.03 -11.51
CA SER A 111 -6.39 2.60 -11.39
C SER A 111 -5.38 1.54 -11.00
N ARG A 112 -4.13 1.70 -11.47
CA ARG A 112 -2.98 0.86 -11.11
C ARG A 112 -1.76 1.71 -10.87
N ILE A 113 -1.14 1.54 -9.70
CA ILE A 113 0.10 2.20 -9.29
C ILE A 113 1.07 1.17 -8.69
N ALA A 114 2.35 1.26 -9.02
CA ALA A 114 3.42 0.53 -8.36
C ALA A 114 4.23 1.47 -7.48
N VAL A 115 4.75 0.94 -6.37
CA VAL A 115 5.68 1.63 -5.47
C VAL A 115 7.08 1.11 -5.77
N ASP A 116 7.80 1.78 -6.68
CA ASP A 116 9.10 1.29 -7.16
C ASP A 116 10.19 1.52 -6.12
N ASP A 117 10.27 2.73 -5.57
CA ASP A 117 11.21 3.08 -4.51
C ASP A 117 10.59 4.02 -3.48
N PHE A 118 11.00 3.86 -2.23
CA PHE A 118 10.62 4.76 -1.16
C PHE A 118 11.66 4.69 -0.04
N VAL A 119 12.35 5.81 0.16
CA VAL A 119 13.30 6.03 1.26
C VAL A 119 12.91 7.34 1.93
N TYR A 120 12.55 7.26 3.20
CA TYR A 120 12.23 8.45 3.98
C TYR A 120 12.92 8.40 5.34
N GLN A 121 13.63 9.46 5.64
CA GLN A 121 14.19 9.76 6.96
C GLN A 121 13.77 11.17 7.36
N GLU A 122 13.20 11.31 8.53
CA GLU A 122 12.88 12.63 9.07
C GLU A 122 14.17 13.46 9.18
N ARG A 123 14.16 14.67 8.60
CA ARG A 123 15.33 15.56 8.46
C ARG A 123 16.48 15.01 7.59
N GLY A 124 16.25 13.91 6.87
CA GLY A 124 17.21 13.37 5.90
C GLY A 124 17.22 14.21 4.62
N THR A 125 18.39 14.25 3.95
CA THR A 125 18.58 14.95 2.66
C THR A 125 18.47 14.02 1.46
N ASN A 126 18.59 12.70 1.67
CA ASN A 126 18.56 11.69 0.61
C ASN A 126 17.22 10.93 0.57
N ASN A 127 16.12 11.67 0.73
CA ASN A 127 14.79 11.09 0.63
C ASN A 127 14.41 10.87 -0.83
N ILE A 128 13.85 9.70 -1.14
CA ILE A 128 13.45 9.30 -2.50
C ILE A 128 12.04 8.72 -2.44
N ALA A 129 11.21 9.06 -3.42
CA ALA A 129 9.92 8.41 -3.65
C ALA A 129 9.70 8.26 -5.16
N ALA A 130 9.61 7.03 -5.63
CA ALA A 130 9.38 6.70 -7.03
C ALA A 130 8.15 5.81 -7.17
N PHE A 131 7.24 6.21 -8.04
CA PHE A 131 6.00 5.52 -8.30
C PHE A 131 5.79 5.35 -9.81
N ASP A 132 5.19 4.25 -10.23
CA ASP A 132 4.74 4.04 -11.61
C ASP A 132 3.22 4.00 -11.67
N VAL A 133 2.64 4.90 -12.44
CA VAL A 133 1.19 4.97 -12.71
C VAL A 133 0.91 4.40 -14.08
N ALA A 134 0.54 3.14 -14.12
CA ALA A 134 0.28 2.44 -15.38
C ALA A 134 -1.03 2.87 -16.03
N ARG A 135 -2.07 3.17 -15.24
CA ARG A 135 -3.40 3.62 -15.71
C ARG A 135 -4.27 4.15 -14.58
N GLY A 136 -5.31 4.88 -14.94
CA GLY A 136 -6.37 5.37 -14.05
C GLY A 136 -6.27 6.85 -13.75
N THR A 137 -7.12 7.32 -12.85
CA THR A 137 -7.12 8.68 -12.32
C THR A 137 -6.67 8.65 -10.88
N ILE A 138 -5.60 9.37 -10.58
CA ILE A 138 -4.94 9.39 -9.29
C ILE A 138 -4.75 10.84 -8.84
N ALA A 139 -5.29 11.18 -7.66
CA ALA A 139 -4.94 12.41 -6.98
C ALA A 139 -3.78 12.14 -6.03
N PHE A 140 -2.84 13.07 -5.92
CA PHE A 140 -1.74 13.00 -4.98
C PHE A 140 -1.61 14.30 -4.18
N VAL A 141 -1.20 14.14 -2.92
CA VAL A 141 -0.76 15.22 -2.04
C VAL A 141 0.68 14.90 -1.67
N ALA A 142 1.62 15.60 -2.30
CA ALA A 142 3.04 15.40 -2.05
C ALA A 142 3.46 16.05 -0.73
N SER A 143 4.30 15.37 0.05
CA SER A 143 4.66 15.83 1.39
C SER A 143 6.19 15.95 1.59
N ALA A 144 6.74 15.35 2.63
CA ALA A 144 8.10 15.65 3.06
C ALA A 144 9.17 15.28 2.01
N VAL A 145 9.05 14.12 1.36
CA VAL A 145 10.01 13.70 0.32
C VAL A 145 10.04 14.68 -0.85
N ALA A 146 8.89 15.15 -1.31
CA ALA A 146 8.84 16.12 -2.40
C ALA A 146 9.43 17.50 -2.05
N LYS A 147 9.57 17.82 -0.76
CA LYS A 147 10.16 19.07 -0.28
C LYS A 147 11.65 18.96 -0.01
N THR A 148 12.13 17.80 0.41
CA THR A 148 13.50 17.58 0.90
C THR A 148 14.31 16.59 0.07
N GLY A 149 13.69 15.91 -0.88
CA GLY A 149 14.29 14.85 -1.67
C GLY A 149 13.82 14.85 -3.12
N ASP A 150 13.83 13.66 -3.71
CA ASP A 150 13.47 13.41 -5.09
C ASP A 150 12.18 12.58 -5.15
N MET A 151 11.07 13.22 -5.52
CA MET A 151 9.80 12.55 -5.77
C MET A 151 9.51 12.52 -7.26
N LYS A 152 9.36 11.30 -7.80
CA LYS A 152 9.06 11.03 -9.21
C LYS A 152 7.83 10.15 -9.36
N ILE A 153 7.03 10.46 -10.36
CA ILE A 153 5.97 9.58 -10.85
C ILE A 153 6.23 9.31 -12.33
N VAL A 154 6.34 8.03 -12.66
CA VAL A 154 6.50 7.58 -14.04
C VAL A 154 5.12 7.22 -14.59
N THR A 155 4.86 7.60 -15.83
CA THR A 155 3.67 7.21 -16.59
C THR A 155 4.10 6.62 -17.93
N PRO A 156 3.22 5.96 -18.68
CA PRO A 156 3.57 5.47 -20.02
C PRO A 156 4.04 6.58 -20.97
N THR A 157 3.66 7.84 -20.74
CA THR A 157 3.94 8.96 -21.66
C THR A 157 5.04 9.91 -21.17
N ALA A 158 5.29 9.99 -19.85
CA ALA A 158 6.23 10.97 -19.28
C ALA A 158 6.74 10.53 -17.90
N THR A 159 7.84 11.12 -17.49
CA THR A 159 8.32 11.14 -16.10
C THR A 159 8.00 12.51 -15.48
N ILE A 160 7.43 12.51 -14.29
CA ILE A 160 6.90 13.66 -13.58
C ILE A 160 7.74 13.85 -12.32
N GLY A 161 8.50 14.95 -12.23
CA GLY A 161 9.17 15.40 -11.02
C GLY A 161 8.25 16.30 -10.21
N ILE A 162 8.13 16.06 -8.91
CA ILE A 162 7.19 16.78 -8.03
C ILE A 162 7.97 17.51 -6.94
N ARG A 163 7.64 18.81 -6.78
CA ARG A 163 8.21 19.68 -5.76
C ARG A 163 7.10 20.28 -4.89
N GLY A 164 6.69 19.52 -3.88
CA GLY A 164 5.78 19.94 -2.83
C GLY A 164 4.48 20.57 -3.34
N THR A 165 3.57 19.75 -3.88
CA THR A 165 2.29 20.22 -4.42
C THR A 165 1.25 19.10 -4.47
N THR A 166 0.03 19.51 -4.71
CA THR A 166 -1.13 18.64 -4.95
C THR A 166 -1.42 18.57 -6.44
N GLY A 167 -1.78 17.40 -6.93
CA GLY A 167 -2.12 17.24 -8.35
C GLY A 167 -3.02 16.05 -8.63
N VAL A 168 -3.45 15.98 -9.88
CA VAL A 168 -4.23 14.87 -10.44
C VAL A 168 -3.53 14.39 -11.71
N ILE A 169 -3.37 13.08 -11.83
CA ILE A 169 -2.81 12.42 -13.00
C ILE A 169 -3.89 11.51 -13.59
N GLU A 170 -4.11 11.64 -14.89
CA GLU A 170 -5.03 10.81 -15.65
C GLU A 170 -4.25 10.07 -16.73
N VAL A 171 -4.21 8.76 -16.60
CA VAL A 171 -3.62 7.84 -17.58
C VAL A 171 -4.73 6.92 -18.07
N PRO A 172 -5.24 7.09 -19.28
CA PRO A 172 -6.27 6.22 -19.80
C PRO A 172 -5.74 4.78 -19.92
N ALA A 173 -6.65 3.82 -19.95
CA ALA A 173 -6.28 2.45 -20.27
C ALA A 173 -5.64 2.39 -21.66
N ALA A 174 -4.73 1.45 -21.86
CA ALA A 174 -4.13 1.23 -23.17
C ALA A 174 -5.22 0.94 -24.22
N GLY A 175 -5.12 1.58 -25.37
CA GLY A 175 -6.03 1.35 -26.50
C GLY A 175 -5.86 -0.05 -27.13
N ALA A 176 -6.60 -0.33 -28.20
CA ALA A 176 -6.59 -1.62 -28.89
C ALA A 176 -5.19 -2.06 -29.38
N ALA A 177 -4.28 -1.10 -29.61
CA ALA A 177 -2.88 -1.35 -29.95
C ALA A 177 -1.97 -1.56 -28.73
N GLY A 178 -2.51 -1.61 -27.48
CA GLY A 178 -1.73 -1.79 -26.27
C GLY A 178 -0.93 -0.56 -25.83
N ALA A 179 -1.03 0.58 -26.51
CA ALA A 179 -0.29 1.79 -26.20
C ALA A 179 -1.16 2.87 -25.58
N VAL A 180 -0.63 3.60 -24.60
CA VAL A 180 -1.22 4.82 -24.06
C VAL A 180 -0.73 5.99 -24.90
N THR A 181 -1.65 6.67 -25.59
CA THR A 181 -1.34 7.76 -26.52
C THR A 181 -1.39 9.15 -25.90
N GLN A 182 -2.00 9.28 -24.73
CA GLN A 182 -2.16 10.56 -24.04
C GLN A 182 -2.20 10.35 -22.53
N SER A 183 -1.68 11.30 -21.75
CA SER A 183 -1.90 11.44 -20.32
C SER A 183 -2.15 12.91 -19.98
N ILE A 184 -2.91 13.18 -18.91
CA ILE A 184 -3.18 14.54 -18.43
C ILE A 184 -2.61 14.65 -17.02
N ILE A 185 -1.80 15.66 -16.79
CA ILE A 185 -1.19 15.98 -15.49
C ILE A 185 -1.65 17.38 -15.08
N LYS A 186 -2.28 17.50 -13.93
CA LYS A 186 -2.89 18.72 -13.44
C LYS A 186 -2.28 19.16 -12.12
N LEU A 187 -2.07 20.47 -11.97
CA LEU A 187 -1.51 21.10 -10.77
C LEU A 187 -2.61 21.83 -10.01
N TYR A 188 -2.74 21.51 -8.73
CA TYR A 188 -3.68 22.15 -7.80
C TYR A 188 -2.95 22.76 -6.61
N PRO A 189 -3.53 23.78 -5.96
CA PRO A 189 -2.96 24.32 -4.73
C PRO A 189 -3.06 23.30 -3.59
N ASP A 190 -2.10 23.37 -2.69
CA ASP A 190 -2.13 22.65 -1.42
C ASP A 190 -3.23 23.19 -0.51
N ALA A 191 -3.51 22.50 0.60
CA ALA A 191 -4.55 22.88 1.56
C ALA A 191 -4.31 24.27 2.20
N ASP A 192 -3.05 24.74 2.21
CA ASP A 192 -2.65 26.08 2.66
C ASP A 192 -2.66 27.15 1.56
N GLY A 193 -3.15 26.80 0.37
CA GLY A 193 -3.22 27.68 -0.81
C GLY A 193 -1.90 27.81 -1.57
N ARG A 194 -0.81 27.22 -1.10
CA ARG A 194 0.47 27.26 -1.81
C ARG A 194 0.42 26.38 -3.05
N VAL A 195 1.19 26.79 -4.05
CA VAL A 195 1.33 26.05 -5.30
C VAL A 195 2.81 25.67 -5.45
N GLY A 196 3.08 24.40 -5.52
CA GLY A 196 4.43 23.92 -5.78
C GLY A 196 4.73 23.86 -7.27
N ARG A 197 5.55 22.92 -7.68
CA ARG A 197 6.02 22.78 -9.07
C ARG A 197 5.93 21.32 -9.51
N ILE A 198 5.48 21.14 -10.75
CA ILE A 198 5.54 19.86 -11.47
C ILE A 198 6.43 20.05 -12.69
N GLU A 199 7.46 19.23 -12.82
CA GLU A 199 8.38 19.20 -13.95
C GLU A 199 8.11 17.94 -14.78
N LEU A 200 7.96 18.10 -16.10
CA LEU A 200 7.76 16.99 -17.02
C LEU A 200 9.01 16.71 -17.82
N PHE A 201 9.31 15.42 -17.95
CA PHE A 201 10.37 14.89 -18.78
C PHE A 201 9.80 13.79 -19.69
N GLY A 202 10.29 13.74 -20.92
CA GLY A 202 10.02 12.62 -21.80
C GLY A 202 10.61 11.32 -21.25
N ARG A 203 10.24 10.18 -21.85
CA ARG A 203 10.84 8.87 -21.52
C ARG A 203 12.33 8.80 -21.81
N ASP A 204 12.82 9.68 -22.70
CA ASP A 204 14.22 9.89 -23.06
C ASP A 204 14.96 10.88 -22.11
N GLY A 205 14.30 11.35 -21.07
CA GLY A 205 14.84 12.31 -20.09
C GLY A 205 14.86 13.76 -20.55
N ARG A 206 14.39 14.09 -21.75
CA ARG A 206 14.30 15.48 -22.23
C ARG A 206 13.23 16.24 -21.47
N PRO A 207 13.47 17.52 -21.08
CA PRO A 207 12.46 18.33 -20.43
C PRO A 207 11.34 18.66 -21.43
N LEU A 208 10.09 18.41 -21.03
CA LEU A 208 8.88 18.74 -21.79
C LEU A 208 8.20 20.03 -21.28
N GLY A 209 8.51 20.47 -20.06
CA GLY A 209 7.99 21.70 -19.48
C GLY A 209 7.82 21.63 -17.97
N ALA A 210 7.30 22.73 -17.40
CA ALA A 210 6.99 22.81 -15.97
C ALA A 210 5.67 23.54 -15.72
N LEU A 211 4.85 23.01 -14.78
CA LEU A 211 3.66 23.67 -14.24
C LEU A 211 4.02 24.38 -12.93
N THR A 212 3.69 25.66 -12.85
CA THR A 212 3.89 26.52 -11.66
C THR A 212 2.64 27.32 -11.30
N ARG A 213 1.57 27.22 -12.10
CA ARG A 213 0.30 27.90 -11.88
C ARG A 213 -0.77 26.88 -11.48
N ALA A 214 -1.51 27.19 -10.46
CA ALA A 214 -2.66 26.37 -10.06
C ALA A 214 -3.72 26.32 -11.17
N VAL A 215 -4.51 25.23 -11.15
CA VAL A 215 -5.62 24.99 -12.09
C VAL A 215 -5.15 25.03 -13.55
N THR A 216 -3.94 24.53 -13.79
CA THR A 216 -3.39 24.30 -15.14
C THR A 216 -2.94 22.85 -15.28
N GLY A 217 -2.90 22.36 -16.49
CA GLY A 217 -2.47 20.98 -16.78
C GLY A 217 -1.58 20.90 -18.01
N PHE A 218 -0.93 19.75 -18.14
CA PHE A 218 -0.30 19.29 -19.37
C PHE A 218 -1.11 18.16 -19.98
N ALA A 219 -1.44 18.28 -21.25
CA ALA A 219 -1.80 17.13 -22.08
C ALA A 219 -0.52 16.61 -22.75
N VAL A 220 -0.08 15.42 -22.36
CA VAL A 220 1.08 14.74 -22.93
C VAL A 220 0.59 13.76 -23.98
N ARG A 221 0.99 13.96 -25.25
CA ARG A 221 0.52 13.18 -26.40
C ARG A 221 1.70 12.66 -27.21
N ALA A 222 1.46 11.59 -27.95
CA ALA A 222 2.43 11.11 -28.94
C ALA A 222 2.73 12.22 -29.95
N ALA A 223 4.01 12.44 -30.25
CA ALA A 223 4.47 13.46 -31.17
C ALA A 223 4.65 12.87 -32.58
N PRO A 224 4.41 13.66 -33.65
CA PRO A 224 4.84 13.29 -34.99
C PRO A 224 6.35 13.08 -35.02
N GLY A 225 6.81 11.96 -35.54
CA GLY A 225 8.25 11.60 -35.55
C GLY A 225 8.73 10.80 -34.35
N GLY A 226 7.84 10.40 -33.44
CA GLY A 226 8.11 9.58 -32.29
C GLY A 226 8.29 10.35 -30.98
N GLY A 227 8.20 9.64 -29.87
CA GLY A 227 8.25 10.22 -28.52
C GLY A 227 6.94 10.90 -28.11
N PHE A 228 7.04 11.82 -27.14
CA PHE A 228 5.90 12.53 -26.55
C PHE A 228 6.16 14.02 -26.50
N ALA A 229 5.09 14.82 -26.65
CA ALA A 229 5.10 16.26 -26.47
C ALA A 229 4.05 16.67 -25.43
N ALA A 230 4.35 17.70 -24.64
CA ALA A 230 3.45 18.25 -23.64
C ALA A 230 2.92 19.61 -24.13
N VAL A 231 1.60 19.80 -24.02
CA VAL A 231 0.92 21.06 -24.31
C VAL A 231 0.21 21.51 -23.04
N VAL A 232 0.43 22.77 -22.65
CA VAL A 232 -0.29 23.37 -21.52
C VAL A 232 -1.76 23.51 -21.89
N VAL A 233 -2.65 23.02 -21.03
CA VAL A 233 -4.10 23.10 -21.21
C VAL A 233 -4.74 23.78 -20.01
N PRO A 234 -5.68 24.73 -20.25
CA PRO A 234 -6.50 25.26 -19.17
C PRO A 234 -7.45 24.18 -18.68
N ILE A 235 -7.72 24.17 -17.38
CA ILE A 235 -8.71 23.28 -16.77
C ILE A 235 -10.02 24.06 -16.67
N SER A 236 -11.12 23.49 -17.18
CA SER A 236 -12.44 24.12 -17.08
C SER A 236 -12.92 24.18 -15.63
N ALA A 237 -13.81 25.11 -15.30
CA ALA A 237 -14.36 25.24 -13.95
C ALA A 237 -15.03 23.94 -13.48
N SER A 238 -15.85 23.31 -14.33
CA SER A 238 -16.54 22.06 -14.01
C SER A 238 -15.59 20.88 -13.79
N GLU A 239 -14.48 20.84 -14.50
CA GLU A 239 -13.42 19.85 -14.32
C GLU A 239 -12.65 20.10 -13.02
N SER A 240 -12.30 21.35 -12.77
CA SER A 240 -11.66 21.79 -11.53
C SER A 240 -12.50 21.42 -10.30
N ASP A 241 -13.80 21.64 -10.31
CA ASP A 241 -14.71 21.29 -9.21
C ASP A 241 -14.71 19.77 -8.91
N ARG A 242 -14.75 18.96 -9.98
CA ARG A 242 -14.66 17.49 -9.84
C ARG A 242 -13.31 17.04 -9.27
N ASP A 243 -12.25 17.68 -9.71
CA ASP A 243 -10.89 17.37 -9.25
C ASP A 243 -10.67 17.84 -7.81
N PHE A 244 -11.18 19.01 -7.42
CA PHE A 244 -11.16 19.47 -6.04
C PHE A 244 -11.95 18.53 -5.11
N ALA A 245 -13.10 18.02 -5.58
CA ALA A 245 -13.83 17.00 -4.82
C ALA A 245 -12.97 15.73 -4.62
N PHE A 246 -12.23 15.31 -5.64
CA PHE A 246 -11.35 14.16 -5.57
C PHE A 246 -10.11 14.41 -4.71
N VAL A 247 -9.48 15.58 -4.82
CA VAL A 247 -8.36 16.00 -3.97
C VAL A 247 -8.75 16.05 -2.50
N ARG A 248 -9.98 16.48 -2.17
CA ARG A 248 -10.48 16.43 -0.78
C ARG A 248 -10.48 15.02 -0.20
N LEU A 249 -10.72 13.98 -1.01
CA LEU A 249 -10.60 12.58 -0.56
C LEU A 249 -9.14 12.23 -0.25
N ALA A 250 -8.18 12.73 -1.03
CA ALA A 250 -6.75 12.53 -0.74
C ALA A 250 -6.35 13.21 0.59
N TYR A 251 -6.82 14.42 0.87
CA TYR A 251 -6.58 15.07 2.17
C TYR A 251 -7.26 14.33 3.35
N ALA A 252 -8.47 13.78 3.13
CA ALA A 252 -9.12 12.96 4.15
C ALA A 252 -8.31 11.68 4.42
N ALA A 253 -7.87 10.99 3.38
CA ALA A 253 -6.99 9.83 3.49
C ALA A 253 -5.67 10.18 4.19
N GLN A 254 -5.06 11.34 3.88
CA GLN A 254 -3.83 11.80 4.52
C GLN A 254 -3.99 11.95 6.04
N ARG A 255 -5.08 12.57 6.49
CA ARG A 255 -5.35 12.74 7.94
C ARG A 255 -5.48 11.39 8.64
N LEU A 256 -6.29 10.48 8.08
CA LEU A 256 -6.48 9.15 8.64
C LEU A 256 -5.21 8.32 8.61
N GLY A 257 -4.49 8.34 7.49
CA GLY A 257 -3.25 7.59 7.32
C GLY A 257 -2.16 8.04 8.27
N ARG A 258 -1.99 9.35 8.50
CA ARG A 258 -1.03 9.87 9.50
C ARG A 258 -1.33 9.34 10.91
N GLN A 259 -2.60 9.27 11.29
CA GLN A 259 -2.98 8.69 12.59
C GLN A 259 -2.59 7.21 12.67
N LEU A 260 -2.82 6.42 11.61
CA LEU A 260 -2.46 5.01 11.56
C LEU A 260 -0.95 4.79 11.65
N ILE A 261 -0.17 5.62 10.96
CA ILE A 261 1.30 5.57 10.99
C ILE A 261 1.82 5.88 12.39
N LEU A 262 1.32 6.96 13.04
CA LEU A 262 1.69 7.31 14.41
C LEU A 262 1.32 6.20 15.40
N GLN A 263 0.14 5.60 15.30
CA GLN A 263 -0.25 4.47 16.14
C GLN A 263 0.69 3.27 15.96
N ARG A 264 1.10 2.97 14.72
CA ARG A 264 2.06 1.91 14.42
C ARG A 264 3.41 2.19 15.05
N GLN A 265 3.94 3.39 14.90
CA GLN A 265 5.22 3.82 15.46
C GLN A 265 5.21 3.76 17.00
N ASN A 266 4.15 4.25 17.64
CA ASN A 266 4.01 4.20 19.09
C ASN A 266 3.98 2.75 19.60
N ARG A 267 3.25 1.86 18.94
CA ARG A 267 3.23 0.43 19.29
C ARG A 267 4.63 -0.20 19.16
N GLN A 268 5.36 0.10 18.09
CA GLN A 268 6.72 -0.40 17.91
C GLN A 268 7.68 0.11 18.99
N ASN A 269 7.57 1.38 19.37
CA ASN A 269 8.38 1.97 20.43
C ASN A 269 8.10 1.31 21.79
N LEU A 270 6.83 1.08 22.13
CA LEU A 270 6.44 0.38 23.36
C LEU A 270 6.99 -1.06 23.39
N LEU A 271 6.94 -1.78 22.27
CA LEU A 271 7.50 -3.13 22.18
C LEU A 271 9.02 -3.15 22.32
N ARG A 272 9.72 -2.12 21.84
CA ARG A 272 11.18 -1.96 22.02
C ARG A 272 11.54 -1.63 23.46
N GLN A 273 10.74 -0.84 24.15
CA GLN A 273 10.97 -0.46 25.56
C GLN A 273 10.65 -1.61 26.52
N ASN A 274 9.62 -2.41 26.22
CA ASN A 274 9.16 -3.54 27.05
C ASN A 274 9.68 -4.89 26.56
N GLY A 275 10.59 -4.91 25.55
CA GLY A 275 11.24 -6.13 25.10
C GLY A 275 12.06 -6.75 26.25
N PRO A 276 12.23 -8.08 26.27
CA PRO A 276 13.05 -8.73 27.29
C PRO A 276 14.45 -8.10 27.25
N THR A 277 14.84 -7.50 28.37
CA THR A 277 16.23 -7.02 28.56
C THR A 277 17.16 -8.19 28.25
N PRO A 278 18.14 -8.07 27.32
CA PRO A 278 19.09 -9.13 27.11
C PRO A 278 19.69 -9.46 28.47
N ALA A 279 19.55 -10.72 28.90
CA ALA A 279 20.16 -11.14 30.14
C ALA A 279 21.64 -10.70 30.12
N PRO A 280 22.16 -10.08 31.20
CA PRO A 280 23.56 -9.66 31.24
C PRO A 280 24.41 -10.88 30.87
N LEU A 281 25.24 -10.72 29.85
CA LEU A 281 26.19 -11.77 29.48
C LEU A 281 27.02 -12.09 30.74
N ALA A 282 26.84 -13.32 31.24
CA ALA A 282 27.65 -13.78 32.36
C ALA A 282 29.13 -13.53 32.06
N PRO A 283 29.87 -12.93 32.97
CA PRO A 283 31.29 -12.61 32.77
C PRO A 283 32.04 -13.88 32.33
N PRO A 284 33.03 -13.78 31.43
CA PRO A 284 33.66 -14.92 30.75
C PRO A 284 34.32 -15.96 31.70
N GLY A 285 34.45 -15.67 32.98
CA GLY A 285 34.99 -16.61 33.99
C GLY A 285 33.99 -17.61 34.58
N GLN A 286 32.69 -17.44 34.41
CA GLN A 286 31.70 -18.35 35.01
C GLN A 286 31.24 -19.50 34.11
N ARG A 287 31.55 -19.47 32.82
CA ARG A 287 31.15 -20.55 31.90
C ARG A 287 31.89 -21.86 32.09
N GLN A 288 33.05 -21.86 32.75
CA GLN A 288 33.83 -23.09 32.98
C GLN A 288 33.51 -23.83 34.28
N ARG A 289 32.69 -23.26 35.20
CA ARG A 289 32.36 -23.91 36.45
C ARG A 289 31.09 -24.76 36.43
N LEU A 290 30.29 -24.69 35.36
CA LEU A 290 29.05 -25.48 35.27
C LEU A 290 29.23 -26.94 34.79
N ASN A 291 30.44 -27.31 34.33
CA ASN A 291 30.73 -28.68 33.86
C ASN A 291 31.48 -29.55 34.86
N LEU A 292 31.63 -29.11 36.12
CA LEU A 292 32.33 -29.86 37.16
C LEU A 292 31.44 -30.14 38.39
N LEU A 293 30.16 -30.50 38.15
CA LEU A 293 29.37 -31.14 39.19
C LEU A 293 29.66 -32.66 39.15
N PRO A 294 30.11 -33.25 40.26
CA PRO A 294 30.30 -34.70 40.35
C PRO A 294 28.94 -35.39 40.15
N PRO A 295 28.91 -36.59 39.55
CA PRO A 295 27.66 -37.33 39.39
C PRO A 295 27.06 -37.58 40.78
N GLY A 296 25.85 -37.08 41.00
CA GLY A 296 25.06 -37.31 42.20
C GLY A 296 24.77 -38.80 42.38
N PRO A 297 24.57 -39.28 43.62
CA PRO A 297 24.31 -40.70 43.88
C PRO A 297 23.04 -41.17 43.17
N SER A 298 23.14 -42.32 42.53
CA SER A 298 22.08 -43.04 41.85
C SER A 298 20.95 -43.33 42.84
N ILE A 299 19.80 -42.67 42.68
CA ILE A 299 18.60 -42.97 43.48
C ILE A 299 17.86 -44.10 42.74
N GLY A 300 17.83 -45.28 43.37
CA GLY A 300 17.05 -46.42 42.93
C GLY A 300 15.54 -46.15 42.91
N PRO A 301 14.74 -47.00 42.26
CA PRO A 301 13.32 -46.76 42.07
C PRO A 301 12.57 -46.80 43.41
N THR A 302 12.16 -45.63 43.90
CA THR A 302 11.25 -45.52 45.03
C THR A 302 9.82 -45.65 44.53
N LEU A 303 9.12 -46.63 45.10
CA LEU A 303 7.70 -46.94 44.91
C LEU A 303 6.82 -45.66 45.01
N LEU A 304 5.93 -45.57 44.04
CA LEU A 304 4.85 -44.59 44.00
C LEU A 304 3.99 -44.65 45.27
N GLN A 305 4.05 -43.62 46.11
CA GLN A 305 3.01 -43.38 47.13
C GLN A 305 1.87 -42.58 46.51
N PRO A 306 0.60 -42.93 46.79
CA PRO A 306 -0.55 -42.19 46.29
C PRO A 306 -0.64 -40.82 46.95
N GLN A 307 -0.81 -39.79 46.17
CA GLN A 307 -1.07 -38.44 46.64
C GLN A 307 -2.43 -38.32 47.34
N PRO A 308 -2.53 -37.56 48.43
CA PRO A 308 -3.81 -37.28 49.06
C PRO A 308 -4.69 -36.39 48.18
N THR A 309 -5.91 -36.87 47.99
CA THR A 309 -7.01 -36.16 47.32
C THR A 309 -7.36 -34.89 48.08
N LEU A 310 -7.28 -33.74 47.43
CA LEU A 310 -7.81 -32.45 47.91
C LEU A 310 -9.34 -32.49 47.87
N PRO A 311 -10.04 -32.02 48.89
CA PRO A 311 -11.49 -31.91 48.85
C PRO A 311 -11.97 -30.80 47.95
N ALA A 312 -12.86 -31.17 47.01
CA ALA A 312 -13.60 -30.22 46.18
C ALA A 312 -14.69 -29.52 47.02
N THR A 313 -14.45 -28.26 47.35
CA THR A 313 -15.54 -27.36 47.77
C THR A 313 -15.16 -25.95 47.34
N LEU A 314 -15.67 -25.51 46.21
CA LEU A 314 -15.77 -24.12 45.81
C LEU A 314 -17.16 -23.64 46.19
N PRO A 315 -17.31 -22.54 46.94
CA PRO A 315 -18.60 -21.88 47.11
C PRO A 315 -19.01 -21.12 45.85
N PRO A 316 -20.27 -21.10 45.46
CA PRO A 316 -20.77 -20.28 44.36
C PRO A 316 -20.90 -18.84 44.78
N ASN A 317 -19.99 -17.96 44.39
CA ASN A 317 -20.19 -16.52 44.43
C ASN A 317 -20.76 -16.06 43.09
N THR A 318 -22.06 -16.06 43.00
CA THR A 318 -22.84 -15.32 42.01
C THR A 318 -23.07 -13.90 42.53
N PRO A 319 -22.60 -12.84 41.92
CA PRO A 319 -23.10 -11.52 42.22
C PRO A 319 -24.48 -11.36 41.59
N THR A 320 -25.49 -11.31 42.41
CA THR A 320 -26.86 -10.90 42.05
C THR A 320 -26.82 -9.45 41.58
N LEU A 321 -27.07 -9.23 40.30
CA LEU A 321 -27.39 -7.91 39.78
C LEU A 321 -28.77 -7.49 40.27
N GLN A 322 -28.81 -6.59 41.24
CA GLN A 322 -30.01 -5.89 41.64
C GLN A 322 -30.46 -4.97 40.48
N GLN A 323 -31.55 -5.34 39.82
CA GLN A 323 -32.29 -4.46 38.93
C GLN A 323 -33.01 -3.39 39.80
N GLY A 324 -32.53 -2.15 39.69
CA GLY A 324 -33.31 -0.99 40.06
C GLY A 324 -34.20 -0.56 38.89
N PRO A 325 -35.40 -0.05 39.14
CA PRO A 325 -36.30 0.40 38.08
C PRO A 325 -36.00 1.85 37.70
N ASP A 326 -35.24 2.06 36.64
CA ASP A 326 -35.15 3.37 36.00
C ASP A 326 -35.90 3.33 34.66
N THR A 327 -37.12 3.82 34.80
CA THR A 327 -38.01 4.17 33.67
C THR A 327 -37.42 5.37 32.95
N VAL A 328 -36.76 5.14 31.81
CA VAL A 328 -36.42 6.21 30.86
C VAL A 328 -37.60 6.39 29.91
N PRO A 329 -38.21 7.57 29.78
CA PRO A 329 -39.26 7.83 28.80
C PRO A 329 -38.67 7.86 27.39
N PRO A 330 -39.39 7.43 26.35
CA PRO A 330 -38.91 7.45 24.97
C PRO A 330 -38.77 8.89 24.47
N LEU A 331 -37.57 9.25 24.00
CA LEU A 331 -37.31 10.47 23.29
C LEU A 331 -38.02 10.42 21.94
N GLY A 332 -39.01 11.25 21.74
CA GLY A 332 -39.66 11.49 20.45
C GLY A 332 -38.69 12.12 19.44
N PRO A 333 -39.01 12.01 18.14
CA PRO A 333 -38.15 12.52 17.07
C PRO A 333 -38.00 14.04 17.16
N PRO A 334 -36.79 14.60 16.81
CA PRO A 334 -36.60 16.04 16.84
C PRO A 334 -37.48 16.72 15.80
N ASN A 335 -38.31 17.65 16.28
CA ASN A 335 -39.15 18.50 15.47
C ASN A 335 -38.28 19.58 14.81
N LEU A 336 -37.96 19.41 13.53
CA LEU A 336 -37.28 20.42 12.71
C LEU A 336 -38.33 21.38 12.13
N SER A 337 -38.71 22.38 12.90
CA SER A 337 -39.37 23.55 12.36
C SER A 337 -38.32 24.61 12.02
N PRO A 338 -38.29 25.16 10.80
CA PRO A 338 -37.37 26.25 10.46
C PRO A 338 -37.84 27.56 11.10
N PRO A 339 -36.93 28.38 11.61
CA PRO A 339 -37.30 29.71 12.13
C PRO A 339 -37.64 30.64 10.96
N SER A 340 -38.88 31.13 10.97
CA SER A 340 -39.31 32.23 10.12
C SER A 340 -38.75 33.53 10.70
N GLN A 341 -37.77 34.12 10.05
CA GLN A 341 -37.39 35.52 10.24
C GLN A 341 -37.75 36.34 9.03
N PRO A 342 -38.42 37.49 9.16
CA PRO A 342 -38.68 38.39 8.04
C PRO A 342 -37.43 39.20 7.73
N LEU A 343 -37.07 39.24 6.41
CA LEU A 343 -36.02 40.07 5.88
C LEU A 343 -36.49 41.55 5.83
N PRO A 344 -35.70 42.49 6.30
CA PRO A 344 -35.92 43.90 6.03
C PRO A 344 -35.17 44.34 4.77
N GLY A 345 -35.81 45.10 3.91
CA GLY A 345 -35.24 46.08 3.02
C GLY A 345 -34.64 45.58 1.70
N GLY A 346 -35.41 45.81 0.62
CA GLY A 346 -34.95 45.62 -0.77
C GLY A 346 -33.76 46.48 -1.12
N VAL A 347 -32.77 45.86 -1.78
CA VAL A 347 -31.71 46.51 -2.52
C VAL A 347 -32.11 46.50 -4.00
N PRO A 348 -32.10 47.64 -4.75
CA PRO A 348 -32.46 47.62 -6.16
C PRO A 348 -31.38 46.87 -6.95
N GLY A 349 -31.83 45.94 -7.81
CA GLY A 349 -30.97 45.12 -8.66
C GLY A 349 -30.26 45.99 -9.73
N PRO A 350 -29.06 45.53 -10.15
CA PRO A 350 -28.32 46.19 -11.20
C PRO A 350 -29.06 46.07 -12.56
N THR A 351 -29.26 47.23 -13.18
CA THR A 351 -29.80 47.40 -14.55
C THR A 351 -28.87 46.72 -15.56
N VAL A 352 -29.37 45.74 -16.27
CA VAL A 352 -28.63 45.10 -17.38
C VAL A 352 -28.68 46.04 -18.59
N PRO A 353 -27.56 46.46 -19.17
CA PRO A 353 -27.55 47.26 -20.40
C PRO A 353 -27.94 46.39 -21.59
N SER A 354 -28.93 46.82 -22.36
CA SER A 354 -29.39 46.21 -23.61
C SER A 354 -28.27 46.24 -24.65
N LEU A 355 -27.89 45.10 -25.19
CA LEU A 355 -26.96 44.95 -26.30
C LEU A 355 -27.61 45.46 -27.60
N PRO A 356 -26.91 46.20 -28.47
CA PRO A 356 -27.41 46.64 -29.78
C PRO A 356 -27.52 45.42 -30.73
N ARG A 357 -28.66 45.32 -31.44
CA ARG A 357 -28.89 44.33 -32.49
C ARG A 357 -27.98 44.63 -33.68
N LEU A 358 -27.16 43.67 -34.09
CA LEU A 358 -26.44 43.67 -35.35
C LEU A 358 -27.41 43.46 -36.54
N PRO A 359 -27.28 44.18 -37.69
CA PRO A 359 -28.07 43.96 -38.87
C PRO A 359 -27.63 42.66 -39.58
N LEU A 360 -28.61 41.91 -40.09
CA LEU A 360 -28.42 40.73 -40.94
C LEU A 360 -27.87 41.16 -42.32
N PRO A 361 -26.93 40.40 -42.90
CA PRO A 361 -26.47 40.66 -44.27
C PRO A 361 -27.54 40.18 -45.27
N ARG A 362 -27.66 40.98 -46.35
CA ARG A 362 -28.50 40.63 -47.55
C ARG A 362 -27.76 39.62 -48.41
#